data_4961a284cd5a7f912fb48d303a6ebfdc
#
_entry.id   4961a284cd5a7f912fb48d303a6ebfdc
#
_cell.length_a   1.000
_cell.length_b   1.000
_cell.length_c   1.000
_cell.angle_alpha   90.00
_cell.angle_beta   90.00
_cell.angle_gamma   90.00
#
_symmetry.space_group_name_H-M   'P 1'
#
loop_
_entity.id
_entity.type
_entity.pdbx_description
1 polymer ?
#
loop_
_entity_poly.entity_id
_entity_poly.type
_entity_poly.pdbx_seq_one_letter_code
_entity_poly.pdbx_strand_id
1 'polypeptide(L)'
;MAIALPDRVSRPVDAVIKLGGDVLEGEALADAAAEIARVRAGRRLLVVHGGGPQATALARKLGVESRVVGGRRVTDDPMLEIMKMIVAGKLNIDLVAALRGDGVPAFGVSGASGVIRAHRRPPRVVTGAGDTPIDFGLVGDIDGFDMEILDALDARDALPVIACLGADTSGTVLNINADVVASQLAAAVRAGALVACTAVGGVRRDKDDPATRLPRLTVAEAKAAIADGTVQGGMIPKLEEAFAPLEAGVGAVHIVAPTEIATSLTDPGSVGTLLVP
;
A
#
# COMPACT_ATOMS: atom_id res chain seq x y z
N MET A 1 9.68 -4.75 29.69
CA MET A 1 8.52 -5.66 29.68
C MET A 1 7.76 -5.34 28.40
N ALA A 2 7.81 -6.21 27.38
CA ALA A 2 7.08 -6.00 26.15
C ALA A 2 5.58 -6.11 26.45
N ILE A 3 4.81 -5.07 26.14
CA ILE A 3 3.35 -5.11 26.24
C ILE A 3 2.89 -6.07 25.12
N ALA A 4 2.23 -7.16 25.48
CA ALA A 4 1.59 -8.02 24.50
C ALA A 4 0.42 -7.25 23.89
N LEU A 5 0.54 -6.87 22.62
CA LEU A 5 -0.53 -6.19 21.89
C LEU A 5 -1.57 -7.25 21.45
N PRO A 6 -2.87 -6.88 21.36
CA PRO A 6 -3.88 -7.80 20.88
C PRO A 6 -3.61 -8.20 19.43
N ASP A 7 -3.76 -9.49 19.13
CA ASP A 7 -3.52 -10.07 17.81
C ASP A 7 -4.62 -9.74 16.80
N ARG A 8 -5.70 -9.08 17.21
CA ARG A 8 -6.87 -8.81 16.37
C ARG A 8 -7.53 -7.49 16.70
N VAL A 9 -8.06 -6.85 15.65
CA VAL A 9 -8.95 -5.69 15.78
C VAL A 9 -10.28 -6.09 16.43
N SER A 10 -10.90 -5.16 17.15
CA SER A 10 -12.16 -5.38 17.88
C SER A 10 -13.37 -5.53 16.93
N ARG A 11 -13.33 -4.94 15.74
CA ARG A 11 -14.38 -4.97 14.72
C ARG A 11 -13.80 -5.34 13.35
N PRO A 12 -14.50 -6.12 12.51
CA PRO A 12 -14.05 -6.43 11.16
C PRO A 12 -13.71 -5.17 10.35
N VAL A 13 -12.68 -5.28 9.51
CA VAL A 13 -12.28 -4.24 8.56
C VAL A 13 -12.84 -4.61 7.19
N ASP A 14 -13.65 -3.70 6.61
CA ASP A 14 -14.27 -3.96 5.31
C ASP A 14 -13.25 -3.93 4.18
N ALA A 15 -12.35 -2.92 4.19
CA ALA A 15 -11.27 -2.87 3.22
C ALA A 15 -10.03 -2.13 3.74
N VAL A 16 -8.87 -2.56 3.25
CA VAL A 16 -7.63 -1.79 3.25
C VAL A 16 -7.46 -1.19 1.85
N ILE A 17 -7.31 0.12 1.75
CA ILE A 17 -7.12 0.83 0.48
C ILE A 17 -5.67 1.28 0.41
N LYS A 18 -4.92 0.79 -0.58
CA LYS A 18 -3.55 1.21 -0.84
C LYS A 18 -3.52 2.19 -1.99
N LEU A 19 -2.95 3.36 -1.75
CA LEU A 19 -2.72 4.38 -2.77
C LEU A 19 -1.25 4.39 -3.20
N GLY A 20 -0.99 4.14 -4.50
CA GLY A 20 0.32 4.27 -5.11
C GLY A 20 0.83 5.70 -5.09
N GLY A 21 2.14 5.91 -5.18
CA GLY A 21 2.68 7.27 -5.31
C GLY A 21 2.21 7.99 -6.57
N ASP A 22 1.91 7.24 -7.62
CA ASP A 22 1.40 7.71 -8.91
C ASP A 22 -0.02 8.33 -8.86
N VAL A 23 -0.74 8.14 -7.74
CA VAL A 23 -2.11 8.68 -7.54
C VAL A 23 -2.21 9.67 -6.38
N LEU A 24 -1.08 10.14 -5.86
CA LEU A 24 -1.04 11.02 -4.68
C LEU A 24 -0.84 12.51 -5.00
N GLU A 25 -1.09 12.93 -6.21
CA GLU A 25 -0.97 14.32 -6.62
C GLU A 25 -2.02 14.68 -7.68
N GLY A 26 -2.38 15.95 -7.75
CA GLY A 26 -3.28 16.49 -8.77
C GLY A 26 -4.68 15.89 -8.74
N GLU A 27 -5.26 15.72 -9.93
CA GLU A 27 -6.62 15.20 -10.11
C GLU A 27 -6.80 13.78 -9.56
N ALA A 28 -5.79 12.91 -9.74
CA ALA A 28 -5.86 11.53 -9.23
C ALA A 28 -5.99 11.45 -7.71
N LEU A 29 -5.36 12.37 -6.96
CA LEU A 29 -5.53 12.47 -5.52
C LEU A 29 -6.95 12.93 -5.15
N ALA A 30 -7.49 13.92 -5.86
CA ALA A 30 -8.85 14.40 -5.64
C ALA A 30 -9.90 13.31 -5.94
N ASP A 31 -9.76 12.60 -7.05
CA ASP A 31 -10.61 11.48 -7.41
C ASP A 31 -10.58 10.36 -6.34
N ALA A 32 -9.37 9.97 -5.91
CA ALA A 32 -9.25 8.93 -4.88
C ALA A 32 -9.89 9.37 -3.55
N ALA A 33 -9.75 10.63 -3.15
CA ALA A 33 -10.36 11.15 -1.93
C ALA A 33 -11.88 11.16 -2.03
N ALA A 34 -12.45 11.65 -3.14
CA ALA A 34 -13.89 11.66 -3.38
C ALA A 34 -14.48 10.24 -3.41
N GLU A 35 -13.82 9.28 -4.04
CA GLU A 35 -14.27 7.89 -4.09
C GLU A 35 -14.21 7.20 -2.71
N ILE A 36 -13.16 7.47 -1.91
CA ILE A 36 -13.09 7.00 -0.53
C ILE A 36 -14.22 7.61 0.30
N ALA A 37 -14.51 8.90 0.14
CA ALA A 37 -15.61 9.56 0.82
C ALA A 37 -16.97 8.92 0.48
N ARG A 38 -17.20 8.61 -0.79
CA ARG A 38 -18.44 7.94 -1.27
C ARG A 38 -18.67 6.58 -0.62
N VAL A 39 -17.60 5.83 -0.32
CA VAL A 39 -17.70 4.45 0.17
C VAL A 39 -17.49 4.33 1.67
N ARG A 40 -17.04 5.42 2.35
CA ARG A 40 -16.72 5.40 3.78
C ARG A 40 -17.92 5.18 4.70
N ALA A 41 -19.09 5.69 4.32
CA ALA A 41 -20.28 5.63 5.18
C ALA A 41 -20.65 4.20 5.60
N GLY A 42 -20.65 3.94 6.91
CA GLY A 42 -20.98 2.64 7.49
C GLY A 42 -19.91 1.55 7.33
N ARG A 43 -18.76 1.85 6.70
CA ARG A 43 -17.66 0.90 6.52
C ARG A 43 -16.46 1.26 7.38
N ARG A 44 -15.78 0.23 7.88
CA ARG A 44 -14.48 0.37 8.52
C ARG A 44 -13.39 0.23 7.47
N LEU A 45 -12.74 1.32 7.11
CA LEU A 45 -11.67 1.36 6.11
C LEU A 45 -10.35 1.75 6.77
N LEU A 46 -9.24 1.25 6.22
CA LEU A 46 -7.88 1.68 6.51
C LEU A 46 -7.24 2.12 5.21
N VAL A 47 -6.52 3.24 5.22
CA VAL A 47 -5.79 3.73 4.04
C VAL A 47 -4.29 3.61 4.29
N VAL A 48 -3.57 3.04 3.33
CA VAL A 48 -2.10 2.97 3.30
C VAL A 48 -1.62 3.68 2.05
N HIS A 49 -0.58 4.48 2.15
CA HIS A 49 -0.02 5.12 0.97
C HIS A 49 1.50 5.04 0.90
N GLY A 50 2.01 5.13 -0.32
CA GLY A 50 3.42 5.23 -0.64
C GLY A 50 3.85 6.67 -0.95
N GLY A 51 4.82 6.81 -1.85
CA GLY A 51 5.35 8.12 -2.27
C GLY A 51 6.72 7.99 -2.96
N GLY A 52 7.00 6.83 -3.56
CA GLY A 52 8.28 6.54 -4.22
C GLY A 52 8.67 7.55 -5.30
N PRO A 53 7.80 7.87 -6.27
CA PRO A 53 8.08 8.86 -7.31
C PRO A 53 8.42 10.25 -6.73
N GLN A 54 7.65 10.71 -5.75
CA GLN A 54 7.84 12.03 -5.12
C GLN A 54 9.15 12.08 -4.31
N ALA A 55 9.46 11.00 -3.59
CA ALA A 55 10.73 10.89 -2.88
C ALA A 55 11.92 10.93 -3.86
N THR A 56 11.83 10.24 -5.02
CA THR A 56 12.85 10.31 -6.08
C THR A 56 12.98 11.73 -6.64
N ALA A 57 11.86 12.41 -6.85
CA ALA A 57 11.87 13.79 -7.37
C ALA A 57 12.51 14.76 -6.38
N LEU A 58 12.23 14.62 -5.08
CA LEU A 58 12.85 15.45 -4.04
C LEU A 58 14.33 15.11 -3.87
N ALA A 59 14.72 13.83 -3.86
CA ALA A 59 16.12 13.41 -3.80
C ALA A 59 16.94 14.07 -4.90
N ARG A 60 16.45 14.04 -6.16
CA ARG A 60 17.08 14.71 -7.31
C ARG A 60 17.24 16.21 -7.10
N LYS A 61 16.22 16.89 -6.56
CA LYS A 61 16.28 18.34 -6.27
C LYS A 61 17.31 18.69 -5.21
N LEU A 62 17.52 17.78 -4.24
CA LEU A 62 18.48 17.97 -3.14
C LEU A 62 19.87 17.41 -3.45
N GLY A 63 20.10 16.85 -4.64
CA GLY A 63 21.37 16.23 -5.00
C GLY A 63 21.67 14.93 -4.28
N VAL A 64 20.65 14.25 -3.73
CA VAL A 64 20.79 12.95 -3.08
C VAL A 64 20.59 11.84 -4.11
N GLU A 65 21.51 10.88 -4.14
CA GLU A 65 21.41 9.72 -5.03
C GLU A 65 20.24 8.82 -4.62
N SER A 66 19.42 8.42 -5.59
CA SER A 66 18.30 7.51 -5.38
C SER A 66 18.55 6.20 -6.13
N ARG A 67 19.06 5.20 -5.43
CA ARG A 67 19.32 3.86 -5.96
C ARG A 67 18.12 2.95 -5.81
N VAL A 68 17.70 2.28 -6.90
CA VAL A 68 16.62 1.28 -6.89
C VAL A 68 17.15 -0.01 -7.50
N VAL A 69 16.92 -1.15 -6.85
CA VAL A 69 17.33 -2.48 -7.30
C VAL A 69 16.13 -3.43 -7.24
N GLY A 70 15.79 -4.05 -8.37
CA GLY A 70 14.61 -4.94 -8.47
C GLY A 70 13.31 -4.27 -8.00
N GLY A 71 13.10 -3.00 -8.34
CA GLY A 71 11.93 -2.22 -7.93
C GLY A 71 11.93 -1.76 -6.46
N ARG A 72 12.98 -2.06 -5.70
CA ARG A 72 13.11 -1.72 -4.27
C ARG A 72 14.17 -0.64 -4.07
N ARG A 73 13.82 0.38 -3.29
CA ARG A 73 14.73 1.49 -2.98
C ARG A 73 15.78 1.06 -1.95
N VAL A 74 17.06 1.32 -2.24
CA VAL A 74 18.10 1.33 -1.22
C VAL A 74 17.94 2.63 -0.43
N THR A 75 17.91 2.54 0.88
CA THR A 75 17.61 3.66 1.78
C THR A 75 18.77 3.85 2.76
N ASP A 76 19.65 4.77 2.45
CA ASP A 76 20.67 5.30 3.37
C ASP A 76 20.08 6.43 4.25
N ASP A 77 20.90 7.01 5.15
CA ASP A 77 20.42 8.07 6.05
C ASP A 77 19.86 9.28 5.28
N PRO A 78 20.54 9.86 4.26
CA PRO A 78 19.97 10.98 3.49
C PRO A 78 18.66 10.62 2.80
N MET A 79 18.55 9.42 2.24
CA MET A 79 17.33 8.96 1.58
C MET A 79 16.20 8.72 2.58
N LEU A 80 16.50 8.22 3.79
CA LEU A 80 15.51 8.07 4.85
C LEU A 80 14.93 9.42 5.29
N GLU A 81 15.76 10.45 5.42
CA GLU A 81 15.27 11.80 5.75
C GLU A 81 14.30 12.30 4.66
N ILE A 82 14.60 12.06 3.39
CA ILE A 82 13.69 12.38 2.28
C ILE A 82 12.38 11.59 2.40
N MET A 83 12.44 10.30 2.72
CA MET A 83 11.25 9.48 2.91
C MET A 83 10.38 10.01 4.06
N LYS A 84 10.97 10.41 5.19
CA LYS A 84 10.23 11.03 6.31
C LYS A 84 9.54 12.32 5.87
N MET A 85 10.27 13.23 5.20
CA MET A 85 9.72 14.51 4.73
C MET A 85 8.59 14.34 3.72
N ILE A 86 8.76 13.44 2.76
CA ILE A 86 7.77 13.26 1.67
C ILE A 86 6.63 12.36 2.12
N VAL A 87 6.93 11.16 2.61
CA VAL A 87 5.87 10.15 2.83
C VAL A 87 5.08 10.45 4.09
N ALA A 88 5.75 10.62 5.25
CA ALA A 88 5.07 10.92 6.49
C ALA A 88 4.68 12.40 6.64
N GLY A 89 5.37 13.29 5.91
CA GLY A 89 5.08 14.73 5.87
C GLY A 89 4.11 15.07 4.74
N LYS A 90 4.64 15.58 3.63
CA LYS A 90 3.84 16.18 2.54
C LYS A 90 2.68 15.32 2.08
N LEU A 91 2.92 14.08 1.67
CA LEU A 91 1.90 13.25 1.03
C LEU A 91 0.81 12.80 2.01
N ASN A 92 1.18 12.48 3.24
CA ASN A 92 0.20 12.13 4.27
C ASN A 92 -0.69 13.32 4.61
N ILE A 93 -0.11 14.51 4.76
CA ILE A 93 -0.84 15.75 5.05
C ILE A 93 -1.78 16.10 3.90
N ASP A 94 -1.30 16.07 2.65
CA ASP A 94 -2.10 16.41 1.47
C ASP A 94 -3.29 15.44 1.30
N LEU A 95 -3.07 14.14 1.46
CA LEU A 95 -4.13 13.13 1.37
C LEU A 95 -5.17 13.30 2.49
N VAL A 96 -4.73 13.53 3.73
CA VAL A 96 -5.63 13.79 4.85
C VAL A 96 -6.44 15.06 4.61
N ALA A 97 -5.81 16.13 4.12
CA ALA A 97 -6.49 17.37 3.80
C ALA A 97 -7.56 17.19 2.71
N ALA A 98 -7.26 16.45 1.64
CA ALA A 98 -8.21 16.13 0.58
C ALA A 98 -9.41 15.34 1.13
N LEU A 99 -9.17 14.25 1.86
CA LEU A 99 -10.23 13.43 2.49
C LEU A 99 -11.11 14.25 3.43
N ARG A 100 -10.50 15.13 4.25
CA ARG A 100 -11.26 16.01 5.16
C ARG A 100 -12.05 17.08 4.39
N GLY A 101 -11.54 17.56 3.26
CA GLY A 101 -12.26 18.43 2.34
C GLY A 101 -13.54 17.79 1.82
N ASP A 102 -13.53 16.47 1.59
CA ASP A 102 -14.69 15.68 1.19
C ASP A 102 -15.55 15.17 2.38
N GLY A 103 -15.31 15.68 3.59
CA GLY A 103 -16.10 15.37 4.77
C GLY A 103 -15.73 14.07 5.51
N VAL A 104 -14.64 13.41 5.13
CA VAL A 104 -14.16 12.22 5.83
C VAL A 104 -13.36 12.62 7.08
N PRO A 105 -13.64 12.09 8.28
CA PRO A 105 -12.85 12.34 9.48
C PRO A 105 -11.50 11.60 9.42
N ALA A 106 -10.67 11.93 8.44
CA ALA A 106 -9.38 11.29 8.23
C ALA A 106 -8.36 11.71 9.29
N PHE A 107 -7.51 10.75 9.70
CA PHE A 107 -6.43 10.95 10.65
C PHE A 107 -5.12 10.39 10.07
N GLY A 108 -4.17 11.29 9.81
CA GLY A 108 -2.86 10.93 9.29
C GLY A 108 -1.94 10.41 10.39
N VAL A 109 -1.29 9.28 10.12
CA VAL A 109 -0.32 8.69 11.04
C VAL A 109 0.85 8.08 10.25
N SER A 110 2.07 8.30 10.73
CA SER A 110 3.21 7.50 10.26
C SER A 110 3.12 6.11 10.89
N GLY A 111 3.37 5.05 10.12
CA GLY A 111 3.51 3.72 10.70
C GLY A 111 4.57 3.68 11.82
N ALA A 112 5.65 4.48 11.69
CA ALA A 112 6.68 4.62 12.72
C ALA A 112 6.20 5.33 14.00
N SER A 113 4.99 5.91 14.01
CA SER A 113 4.39 6.51 15.23
C SER A 113 3.73 5.46 16.14
N GLY A 114 4.13 4.21 16.05
CA GLY A 114 3.67 3.11 16.90
C GLY A 114 2.77 2.11 16.18
N VAL A 115 2.23 2.45 15.00
CA VAL A 115 1.31 1.55 14.27
C VAL A 115 2.04 0.33 13.67
N ILE A 116 3.28 0.50 13.18
CA ILE A 116 4.05 -0.56 12.52
C ILE A 116 5.34 -0.81 13.32
N ARG A 117 5.44 -2.00 13.90
CA ARG A 117 6.69 -2.53 14.45
C ARG A 117 7.44 -3.23 13.35
N ALA A 118 8.73 -2.97 13.25
CA ALA A 118 9.57 -3.53 12.20
C ALA A 118 10.97 -3.81 12.71
N HIS A 119 11.73 -4.60 11.96
CA HIS A 119 13.17 -4.74 12.13
C HIS A 119 13.88 -4.44 10.82
N ARG A 120 15.17 -4.09 10.89
CA ARG A 120 15.98 -3.85 9.69
C ARG A 120 16.07 -5.13 8.87
N ARG A 121 15.75 -5.01 7.58
CA ARG A 121 15.83 -6.11 6.63
C ARG A 121 17.27 -6.60 6.49
N PRO A 122 17.54 -7.91 6.66
CA PRO A 122 18.86 -8.47 6.36
C PRO A 122 19.14 -8.42 4.85
N PRO A 123 20.43 -8.38 4.45
CA PRO A 123 20.81 -8.50 3.03
C PRO A 123 20.21 -9.74 2.39
N ARG A 124 19.67 -9.60 1.15
CA ARG A 124 19.06 -10.72 0.43
C ARG A 124 19.35 -10.67 -1.07
N VAL A 125 19.35 -11.83 -1.69
CA VAL A 125 19.41 -11.96 -3.15
C VAL A 125 18.11 -11.44 -3.75
N VAL A 126 18.22 -10.70 -4.87
CA VAL A 126 17.08 -10.14 -5.61
C VAL A 126 17.06 -10.75 -7.00
N THR A 127 15.95 -11.35 -7.37
CA THR A 127 15.74 -11.93 -8.69
C THR A 127 16.04 -10.90 -9.79
N GLY A 128 16.90 -11.27 -10.74
CA GLY A 128 17.29 -10.38 -11.83
C GLY A 128 18.40 -9.36 -11.50
N ALA A 129 18.94 -9.36 -10.26
CA ALA A 129 20.03 -8.47 -9.86
C ALA A 129 21.36 -9.20 -9.51
N GLY A 130 21.47 -10.46 -9.90
CA GLY A 130 22.62 -11.34 -9.62
C GLY A 130 22.46 -12.14 -8.32
N ASP A 131 23.49 -12.94 -7.98
CA ASP A 131 23.45 -13.89 -6.86
C ASP A 131 24.02 -13.30 -5.55
N THR A 132 24.54 -12.06 -5.59
CA THR A 132 25.11 -11.43 -4.41
C THR A 132 23.99 -10.80 -3.57
N PRO A 133 23.92 -11.10 -2.25
CA PRO A 133 22.95 -10.45 -1.37
C PRO A 133 23.16 -8.93 -1.35
N ILE A 134 22.07 -8.19 -1.47
CA ILE A 134 22.05 -6.73 -1.47
C ILE A 134 21.58 -6.24 -0.10
N ASP A 135 22.37 -5.38 0.55
CA ASP A 135 21.94 -4.60 1.69
C ASP A 135 21.12 -3.39 1.20
N PHE A 136 19.87 -3.33 1.62
CA PHE A 136 18.98 -2.22 1.29
C PHE A 136 19.07 -1.04 2.28
N GLY A 137 19.96 -1.12 3.27
CA GLY A 137 20.15 -0.07 4.28
C GLY A 137 19.00 -0.02 5.29
N LEU A 138 18.42 1.16 5.48
CA LEU A 138 17.34 1.42 6.44
C LEU A 138 15.96 1.05 5.86
N VAL A 139 15.87 -0.16 5.35
CA VAL A 139 14.61 -0.79 4.90
C VAL A 139 14.16 -1.79 5.96
N GLY A 140 12.85 -1.79 6.27
CA GLY A 140 12.25 -2.66 7.27
C GLY A 140 11.49 -3.85 6.72
N ASP A 141 11.45 -4.92 7.51
CA ASP A 141 10.47 -5.98 7.46
C ASP A 141 9.53 -5.84 8.67
N ILE A 142 8.24 -6.11 8.48
CA ILE A 142 7.21 -5.86 9.48
C ILE A 142 7.16 -7.02 10.47
N ASP A 143 7.20 -6.70 11.77
CA ASP A 143 7.01 -7.66 12.87
C ASP A 143 5.56 -7.73 13.35
N GLY A 144 4.78 -6.66 13.13
CA GLY A 144 3.38 -6.57 13.50
C GLY A 144 2.83 -5.17 13.50
N PHE A 145 1.52 -5.08 13.78
CA PHE A 145 0.77 -3.83 13.85
C PHE A 145 0.20 -3.63 15.25
N ASP A 146 0.06 -2.37 15.66
CA ASP A 146 -0.64 -2.01 16.88
C ASP A 146 -2.15 -1.91 16.60
N MET A 147 -2.88 -2.95 16.98
CA MET A 147 -4.33 -3.02 16.77
C MET A 147 -5.11 -2.10 17.72
N GLU A 148 -4.56 -1.77 18.90
CA GLU A 148 -5.21 -0.87 19.86
C GLU A 148 -5.27 0.57 19.32
N ILE A 149 -4.21 1.03 18.65
CA ILE A 149 -4.22 2.34 17.97
C ILE A 149 -5.29 2.36 16.88
N LEU A 150 -5.38 1.30 16.06
CA LEU A 150 -6.38 1.23 14.99
C LEU A 150 -7.82 1.19 15.55
N ASP A 151 -8.05 0.46 16.62
CA ASP A 151 -9.35 0.41 17.30
C ASP A 151 -9.70 1.73 17.98
N ALA A 152 -8.73 2.41 18.59
CA ALA A 152 -8.94 3.74 19.20
C ALA A 152 -9.32 4.82 18.17
N LEU A 153 -8.78 4.75 16.96
CA LEU A 153 -9.17 5.62 15.85
C LEU A 153 -10.56 5.27 15.33
N ASP A 154 -10.87 4.00 15.18
CA ASP A 154 -12.21 3.53 14.77
C ASP A 154 -13.29 3.94 15.78
N ALA A 155 -13.02 3.86 17.07
CA ALA A 155 -13.94 4.31 18.13
C ALA A 155 -14.28 5.81 18.06
N ARG A 156 -13.49 6.60 17.36
CA ARG A 156 -13.72 8.03 17.07
C ARG A 156 -14.28 8.27 15.67
N ASP A 157 -14.68 7.21 14.98
CA ASP A 157 -15.07 7.22 13.55
C ASP A 157 -13.97 7.82 12.63
N ALA A 158 -12.70 7.83 13.07
CA ALA A 158 -11.60 8.34 12.28
C ALA A 158 -11.13 7.32 11.25
N LEU A 159 -10.88 7.78 10.02
CA LEU A 159 -10.25 6.98 8.97
C LEU A 159 -8.72 7.05 9.12
N PRO A 160 -8.02 5.96 9.50
CA PRO A 160 -6.57 5.98 9.56
C PRO A 160 -5.95 6.09 8.16
N VAL A 161 -5.01 7.04 7.99
CA VAL A 161 -4.21 7.22 6.77
C VAL A 161 -2.75 6.97 7.13
N ILE A 162 -2.25 5.79 6.79
CA ILE A 162 -0.98 5.26 7.28
C ILE A 162 0.12 5.46 6.24
N ALA A 163 1.13 6.25 6.60
CA ALA A 163 2.36 6.38 5.81
C ALA A 163 3.28 5.17 6.03
N CYS A 164 3.85 4.63 4.96
CA CYS A 164 4.58 3.36 4.94
C CYS A 164 6.01 3.41 5.54
N LEU A 165 6.12 3.90 6.76
CA LEU A 165 7.32 3.84 7.58
C LEU A 165 7.06 2.96 8.80
N GLY A 166 8.08 2.27 9.30
CA GLY A 166 8.03 1.53 10.56
C GLY A 166 9.15 1.97 11.49
N ALA A 167 9.16 1.46 12.72
CA ALA A 167 10.26 1.64 13.64
C ALA A 167 10.63 0.32 14.30
N ASP A 168 11.92 0.16 14.61
CA ASP A 168 12.40 -0.96 15.40
C ASP A 168 12.39 -0.65 16.91
N THR A 169 12.74 -1.65 17.72
CA THR A 169 12.76 -1.52 19.18
C THR A 169 13.86 -0.59 19.71
N SER A 170 14.82 -0.19 18.86
CA SER A 170 15.86 0.80 19.20
C SER A 170 15.41 2.24 18.89
N GLY A 171 14.25 2.42 18.24
CA GLY A 171 13.76 3.70 17.76
C GLY A 171 14.26 4.09 16.37
N THR A 172 14.94 3.18 15.66
CA THR A 172 15.36 3.41 14.27
C THR A 172 14.17 3.38 13.34
N VAL A 173 13.93 4.46 12.59
CA VAL A 173 12.90 4.51 11.56
C VAL A 173 13.35 3.73 10.33
N LEU A 174 12.44 2.98 9.75
CA LEU A 174 12.68 2.13 8.59
C LEU A 174 11.69 2.43 7.47
N ASN A 175 12.20 2.52 6.24
CA ASN A 175 11.38 2.61 5.04
C ASN A 175 10.80 1.24 4.70
N ILE A 176 9.50 1.17 4.45
CA ILE A 176 8.81 -0.08 4.08
C ILE A 176 8.03 0.15 2.78
N ASN A 177 7.98 -0.84 1.91
CA ASN A 177 7.17 -0.76 0.70
C ASN A 177 5.68 -0.71 1.07
N ALA A 178 4.94 0.26 0.52
CA ALA A 178 3.52 0.47 0.81
C ALA A 178 2.65 -0.73 0.39
N ASP A 179 3.00 -1.46 -0.67
CA ASP A 179 2.29 -2.66 -1.09
C ASP A 179 2.46 -3.77 -0.04
N VAL A 180 3.67 -3.91 0.53
CA VAL A 180 3.93 -4.85 1.64
C VAL A 180 3.16 -4.45 2.89
N VAL A 181 3.15 -3.16 3.25
CA VAL A 181 2.37 -2.67 4.41
C VAL A 181 0.89 -2.99 4.22
N ALA A 182 0.31 -2.64 3.07
CA ALA A 182 -1.11 -2.83 2.80
C ALA A 182 -1.51 -4.32 2.77
N SER A 183 -0.68 -5.16 2.12
CA SER A 183 -0.88 -6.59 2.03
C SER A 183 -0.85 -7.26 3.41
N GLN A 184 0.18 -6.99 4.21
CA GLN A 184 0.32 -7.57 5.55
C GLN A 184 -0.71 -7.00 6.53
N LEU A 185 -1.06 -5.72 6.43
CA LEU A 185 -2.12 -5.12 7.24
C LEU A 185 -3.47 -5.76 6.93
N ALA A 186 -3.83 -5.89 5.63
CA ALA A 186 -5.06 -6.53 5.21
C ALA A 186 -5.18 -7.96 5.73
N ALA A 187 -4.09 -8.73 5.68
CA ALA A 187 -4.03 -10.08 6.24
C ALA A 187 -4.19 -10.07 7.77
N ALA A 188 -3.46 -9.19 8.47
CA ALA A 188 -3.49 -9.10 9.93
C ALA A 188 -4.88 -8.73 10.49
N VAL A 189 -5.59 -7.81 9.82
CA VAL A 189 -6.96 -7.42 10.20
C VAL A 189 -8.04 -8.31 9.58
N ARG A 190 -7.67 -9.29 8.74
CA ARG A 190 -8.57 -10.13 7.95
C ARG A 190 -9.61 -9.29 7.20
N ALA A 191 -9.12 -8.32 6.45
CA ALA A 191 -9.96 -7.41 5.70
C ALA A 191 -10.86 -8.15 4.71
N GLY A 192 -12.08 -7.66 4.51
CA GLY A 192 -12.97 -8.16 3.48
C GLY A 192 -12.37 -7.99 2.08
N ALA A 193 -11.65 -6.89 1.86
CA ALA A 193 -10.93 -6.62 0.60
C ALA A 193 -9.62 -5.84 0.82
N LEU A 194 -8.69 -6.02 -0.12
CA LEU A 194 -7.56 -5.12 -0.36
C LEU A 194 -7.79 -4.40 -1.69
N VAL A 195 -7.83 -3.06 -1.67
CA VAL A 195 -7.94 -2.24 -2.89
C VAL A 195 -6.58 -1.64 -3.21
N ALA A 196 -5.95 -2.11 -4.27
CA ALA A 196 -4.68 -1.58 -4.80
C ALA A 196 -4.98 -0.54 -5.88
N CYS A 197 -5.02 0.73 -5.50
CA CYS A 197 -5.25 1.84 -6.42
C CYS A 197 -3.96 2.25 -7.13
N THR A 198 -4.03 2.33 -8.45
CA THR A 198 -2.91 2.67 -9.35
C THR A 198 -3.41 3.49 -10.54
N ALA A 199 -2.53 4.25 -11.19
CA ALA A 199 -2.91 5.04 -12.36
C ALA A 199 -3.41 4.18 -13.55
N VAL A 200 -3.01 2.90 -13.63
CA VAL A 200 -3.35 2.04 -14.79
C VAL A 200 -4.76 1.42 -14.70
N GLY A 201 -5.29 1.22 -13.49
CA GLY A 201 -6.65 0.74 -13.30
C GLY A 201 -6.93 -0.66 -13.82
N GLY A 202 -6.24 -1.69 -13.29
CA GLY A 202 -6.52 -3.09 -13.62
C GLY A 202 -5.45 -3.78 -14.48
N VAL A 203 -5.61 -5.07 -14.64
CA VAL A 203 -4.75 -5.95 -15.44
C VAL A 203 -5.29 -6.04 -16.85
N ARG A 204 -4.42 -5.91 -17.86
CA ARG A 204 -4.77 -5.99 -19.28
C ARG A 204 -3.93 -7.06 -19.96
N ARG A 205 -4.47 -7.71 -20.99
CA ARG A 205 -3.72 -8.60 -21.88
C ARG A 205 -2.72 -7.82 -22.71
N ASP A 206 -3.16 -6.69 -23.26
CA ASP A 206 -2.32 -5.69 -23.91
C ASP A 206 -2.32 -4.42 -23.04
N LYS A 207 -1.14 -4.03 -22.55
CA LYS A 207 -0.98 -2.87 -21.66
C LYS A 207 -1.46 -1.55 -22.29
N ASP A 208 -1.42 -1.46 -23.62
CA ASP A 208 -1.75 -0.26 -24.39
C ASP A 208 -3.23 -0.24 -24.83
N ASP A 209 -3.96 -1.37 -24.72
CA ASP A 209 -5.36 -1.47 -25.06
C ASP A 209 -6.27 -1.69 -23.82
N PRO A 210 -7.00 -0.65 -23.38
CA PRO A 210 -7.94 -0.75 -22.26
C PRO A 210 -9.06 -1.78 -22.45
N ALA A 211 -9.44 -2.10 -23.71
CA ALA A 211 -10.50 -3.05 -24.01
C ALA A 211 -10.08 -4.50 -23.66
N THR A 212 -8.78 -4.75 -23.49
CA THR A 212 -8.24 -6.06 -23.14
C THR A 212 -8.18 -6.32 -21.64
N ARG A 213 -8.86 -5.50 -20.84
CA ARG A 213 -8.95 -5.65 -19.38
C ARG A 213 -9.41 -7.06 -18.99
N LEU A 214 -8.76 -7.63 -17.97
CA LEU A 214 -9.16 -8.89 -17.34
C LEU A 214 -10.01 -8.55 -16.10
N PRO A 215 -11.34 -8.67 -16.16
CA PRO A 215 -12.22 -8.19 -15.09
C PRO A 215 -12.10 -9.01 -13.82
N ARG A 216 -11.77 -10.30 -13.94
CA ARG A 216 -11.60 -11.23 -12.82
C ARG A 216 -10.50 -12.23 -13.13
N LEU A 217 -9.72 -12.56 -12.10
CA LEU A 217 -8.69 -13.61 -12.13
C LEU A 217 -8.72 -14.37 -10.80
N THR A 218 -8.57 -15.67 -10.86
CA THR A 218 -8.11 -16.46 -9.70
C THR A 218 -6.60 -16.35 -9.55
N VAL A 219 -6.07 -16.71 -8.38
CA VAL A 219 -4.61 -16.78 -8.16
C VAL A 219 -3.94 -17.72 -9.18
N ALA A 220 -4.60 -18.84 -9.52
CA ALA A 220 -4.07 -19.80 -10.51
C ALA A 220 -4.01 -19.17 -11.92
N GLU A 221 -5.08 -18.50 -12.36
CA GLU A 221 -5.12 -17.81 -13.66
C GLU A 221 -4.11 -16.65 -13.73
N ALA A 222 -3.93 -15.89 -12.64
CA ALA A 222 -2.94 -14.82 -12.58
C ALA A 222 -1.51 -15.36 -12.67
N LYS A 223 -1.19 -16.47 -11.98
CA LYS A 223 0.11 -17.15 -12.10
C LYS A 223 0.34 -17.69 -13.51
N ALA A 224 -0.69 -18.26 -14.16
CA ALA A 224 -0.60 -18.71 -15.55
C ALA A 224 -0.37 -17.55 -16.52
N ALA A 225 -1.08 -16.41 -16.35
CA ALA A 225 -0.93 -15.23 -17.19
C ALA A 225 0.44 -14.55 -17.05
N ILE A 226 1.10 -14.69 -15.90
CA ILE A 226 2.51 -14.27 -15.72
C ILE A 226 3.43 -15.24 -16.45
N ALA A 227 3.21 -16.55 -16.31
CA ALA A 227 4.09 -17.59 -16.88
C ALA A 227 4.04 -17.62 -18.41
N ASP A 228 2.89 -17.39 -19.03
CA ASP A 228 2.71 -17.37 -20.48
C ASP A 228 3.04 -16.00 -21.14
N GLY A 229 3.40 -14.99 -20.32
CA GLY A 229 3.77 -13.66 -20.79
C GLY A 229 2.60 -12.76 -21.18
N THR A 230 1.36 -13.16 -20.91
CA THR A 230 0.19 -12.30 -21.08
C THR A 230 0.29 -11.06 -20.19
N VAL A 231 0.74 -11.23 -18.94
CA VAL A 231 1.03 -10.12 -18.03
C VAL A 231 2.53 -9.85 -18.01
N GLN A 232 2.91 -8.58 -18.20
CA GLN A 232 4.31 -8.19 -18.34
C GLN A 232 4.66 -6.96 -17.49
N GLY A 233 5.96 -6.71 -17.32
CA GLY A 233 6.51 -5.49 -16.75
C GLY A 233 6.06 -5.22 -15.32
N GLY A 234 5.72 -3.97 -15.02
CA GLY A 234 5.37 -3.50 -13.68
C GLY A 234 4.07 -4.06 -13.09
N MET A 235 3.26 -4.79 -13.89
CA MET A 235 2.05 -5.44 -13.38
C MET A 235 2.35 -6.77 -12.69
N ILE A 236 3.45 -7.46 -13.06
CA ILE A 236 3.86 -8.71 -12.42
C ILE A 236 4.03 -8.56 -10.90
N PRO A 237 4.87 -7.64 -10.39
CA PRO A 237 5.01 -7.46 -8.96
C PRO A 237 3.69 -7.14 -8.25
N LYS A 238 2.78 -6.38 -8.88
CA LYS A 238 1.48 -6.03 -8.30
C LYS A 238 0.57 -7.25 -8.14
N LEU A 239 0.59 -8.17 -9.12
CA LEU A 239 -0.13 -9.43 -9.02
C LEU A 239 0.48 -10.35 -7.96
N GLU A 240 1.81 -10.48 -7.96
CA GLU A 240 2.51 -11.33 -6.98
C GLU A 240 2.26 -10.86 -5.54
N GLU A 241 2.22 -9.54 -5.30
CA GLU A 241 1.92 -8.95 -4.00
C GLU A 241 0.45 -9.16 -3.57
N ALA A 242 -0.45 -9.42 -4.52
CA ALA A 242 -1.86 -9.73 -4.24
C ALA A 242 -2.09 -11.18 -3.79
N PHE A 243 -1.15 -12.11 -4.07
CA PHE A 243 -1.34 -13.52 -3.73
C PHE A 243 -1.26 -13.78 -2.22
N ALA A 244 -0.28 -13.21 -1.55
CA ALA A 244 -0.08 -13.43 -0.12
C ALA A 244 -1.29 -13.04 0.75
N PRO A 245 -1.94 -11.87 0.58
CA PRO A 245 -3.14 -11.55 1.36
C PRO A 245 -4.32 -12.48 1.05
N LEU A 246 -4.50 -12.92 -0.19
CA LEU A 246 -5.55 -13.90 -0.54
C LEU A 246 -5.29 -15.25 0.13
N GLU A 247 -4.05 -15.74 0.10
CA GLU A 247 -3.64 -16.96 0.80
C GLU A 247 -3.78 -16.84 2.33
N ALA A 248 -3.64 -15.62 2.87
CA ALA A 248 -3.85 -15.32 4.29
C ALA A 248 -5.32 -15.11 4.69
N GLY A 249 -6.27 -15.22 3.74
CA GLY A 249 -7.71 -15.17 4.02
C GLY A 249 -8.36 -13.80 3.83
N VAL A 250 -7.72 -12.85 3.16
CA VAL A 250 -8.40 -11.64 2.64
C VAL A 250 -9.39 -12.08 1.56
N GLY A 251 -10.63 -11.57 1.62
CA GLY A 251 -11.70 -12.04 0.76
C GLY A 251 -11.46 -11.80 -0.73
N ALA A 252 -10.90 -10.64 -1.10
CA ALA A 252 -10.60 -10.27 -2.48
C ALA A 252 -9.48 -9.22 -2.54
N VAL A 253 -8.80 -9.13 -3.69
CA VAL A 253 -7.92 -8.01 -4.03
C VAL A 253 -8.44 -7.34 -5.29
N HIS A 254 -8.62 -6.02 -5.23
CA HIS A 254 -9.03 -5.19 -6.37
C HIS A 254 -7.83 -4.36 -6.85
N ILE A 255 -7.55 -4.38 -8.15
CA ILE A 255 -6.59 -3.48 -8.79
C ILE A 255 -7.40 -2.48 -9.61
N VAL A 256 -7.37 -1.19 -9.23
CA VAL A 256 -8.30 -0.18 -9.75
C VAL A 256 -7.65 1.16 -10.02
N ALA A 257 -8.30 1.99 -10.86
CA ALA A 257 -7.99 3.41 -10.99
C ALA A 257 -8.57 4.23 -9.82
N PRO A 258 -8.09 5.49 -9.61
CA PRO A 258 -8.61 6.37 -8.56
C PRO A 258 -10.14 6.54 -8.59
N THR A 259 -10.73 6.70 -9.77
CA THR A 259 -12.17 6.89 -10.00
C THR A 259 -13.01 5.62 -9.83
N GLU A 260 -12.40 4.49 -9.53
CA GLU A 260 -13.05 3.18 -9.48
C GLU A 260 -13.13 2.58 -8.07
N ILE A 261 -12.55 3.24 -7.06
CA ILE A 261 -12.42 2.71 -5.68
C ILE A 261 -13.79 2.35 -5.10
N ALA A 262 -14.75 3.26 -5.14
CA ALA A 262 -16.08 3.03 -4.56
C ALA A 262 -16.83 1.92 -5.31
N THR A 263 -16.81 1.97 -6.64
CA THR A 263 -17.49 0.97 -7.48
C THR A 263 -16.91 -0.42 -7.28
N SER A 264 -15.58 -0.55 -7.13
CA SER A 264 -14.93 -1.85 -6.89
C SER A 264 -15.42 -2.53 -5.60
N LEU A 265 -15.79 -1.76 -4.58
CA LEU A 265 -16.28 -2.26 -3.30
C LEU A 265 -17.80 -2.45 -3.24
N THR A 266 -18.57 -1.79 -4.13
CA THR A 266 -20.04 -1.89 -4.19
C THR A 266 -20.51 -2.85 -5.25
N ASP A 267 -19.77 -3.00 -6.35
CA ASP A 267 -20.06 -3.92 -7.47
C ASP A 267 -18.74 -4.59 -7.94
N PRO A 268 -18.25 -5.60 -7.17
CA PRO A 268 -16.96 -6.25 -7.43
C PRO A 268 -16.85 -6.88 -8.81
N GLY A 269 -15.79 -6.53 -9.55
CA GLY A 269 -15.51 -7.05 -10.90
C GLY A 269 -16.09 -6.21 -12.04
N SER A 270 -16.97 -5.24 -11.78
CA SER A 270 -17.49 -4.32 -12.81
C SER A 270 -16.41 -3.35 -13.32
N VAL A 271 -15.48 -2.96 -12.46
CA VAL A 271 -14.34 -2.07 -12.78
C VAL A 271 -13.03 -2.72 -12.38
N GLY A 272 -11.92 -2.21 -12.90
CA GLY A 272 -10.57 -2.69 -12.58
C GLY A 272 -10.40 -4.20 -12.80
N THR A 273 -9.61 -4.85 -11.96
CA THR A 273 -9.45 -6.32 -11.93
C THR A 273 -9.70 -6.84 -10.52
N LEU A 274 -10.61 -7.78 -10.39
CA LEU A 274 -10.88 -8.51 -9.15
C LEU A 274 -10.04 -9.80 -9.11
N LEU A 275 -9.17 -9.92 -8.10
CA LEU A 275 -8.48 -11.18 -7.81
C LEU A 275 -9.19 -11.88 -6.65
N VAL A 276 -9.35 -13.20 -6.80
CA VAL A 276 -9.98 -14.10 -5.81
C VAL A 276 -9.09 -15.33 -5.59
N PRO A 277 -9.26 -16.03 -4.46
CA PRO A 277 -8.56 -17.29 -4.19
C PRO A 277 -8.63 -18.32 -5.31
#